data_08e43923aeb1ad0728a63bf24f6077df
#
_entry.id   08e43923aeb1ad0728a63bf24f6077df
#
_cell.length_a   1.000
_cell.length_b   1.000
_cell.length_c   1.000
_cell.angle_alpha   90.00
_cell.angle_beta   90.00
_cell.angle_gamma   90.00
#
_symmetry.space_group_name_H-M   'P 1'
#
loop_
_entity.id
_entity.type
_entity.pdbx_description
1 polymer ?
#
loop_
_entity_poly.entity_id
_entity_poly.type
_entity_poly.pdbx_seq_one_letter_code
_entity_poly.pdbx_strand_id
1 'polypeptide(L)'
;MKSTEEESTNKTNSNSKISELKKKFTEYLCDHTIYETIPENMKILVFNSDLMIKDSIEAMIKEDIYCGLLWDTKLSKYVGLFTIRDVLSLLILSYKQISNYLNNNQNINNLETLTNSINEIFDNWKIKDENNKMDIEMEENNKKIDSIITNFNDLFKLFDNTSINDYVLRFKDKEKDHPLISLYLDKNLQDVLSLIKSNKIHRIVVEEQKSNSVTGFITYEAIFEFFIENYFSEMTEFEIKLKEIDGIITKNIITLNKTDSIFKALDLFYSKKISILPILDGEENFGYFYLKDIIYFFSNGEKFNFSDNIEKFLNDLYENVDDEKPLGNKRIIEVNYEMNLKNIFENMSICPERKLIVKDGNKIGLITLSNCFNNLLDI
;
A
#
# COMPACT_ATOMS: atom_id res chain seq x y z
N MET A 1 34.30 -3.38 -34.94
CA MET A 1 34.05 -1.95 -35.16
C MET A 1 32.66 -1.62 -35.69
N LYS A 2 32.02 -2.38 -36.60
CA LYS A 2 30.64 -2.07 -37.05
C LYS A 2 29.58 -2.28 -35.95
N SER A 3 29.73 -3.25 -35.06
CA SER A 3 28.75 -3.51 -33.98
C SER A 3 28.71 -2.43 -32.87
N THR A 4 29.85 -1.78 -32.61
CA THR A 4 29.95 -0.72 -31.59
C THR A 4 29.42 0.63 -32.10
N GLU A 5 29.44 0.89 -33.40
CA GLU A 5 28.86 2.10 -33.99
C GLU A 5 27.33 2.00 -34.13
N GLU A 6 26.79 0.81 -34.44
CA GLU A 6 25.34 0.56 -34.46
C GLU A 6 24.71 0.59 -33.05
N GLU A 7 25.39 0.08 -32.04
CA GLU A 7 24.92 0.19 -30.63
C GLU A 7 24.95 1.63 -30.12
N SER A 8 25.96 2.43 -30.49
CA SER A 8 26.05 3.84 -30.07
C SER A 8 24.99 4.72 -30.75
N THR A 9 24.71 4.50 -32.04
CA THR A 9 23.67 5.22 -32.79
C THR A 9 22.25 4.84 -32.33
N ASN A 10 22.00 3.58 -31.98
CA ASN A 10 20.73 3.16 -31.41
C ASN A 10 20.48 3.77 -30.03
N LYS A 11 21.48 3.82 -29.16
CA LYS A 11 21.37 4.43 -27.81
C LYS A 11 21.10 5.94 -27.88
N THR A 12 21.76 6.67 -28.80
CA THR A 12 21.48 8.11 -28.98
C THR A 12 20.09 8.38 -29.51
N ASN A 13 19.57 7.53 -30.38
CA ASN A 13 18.20 7.66 -30.92
C ASN A 13 17.12 7.33 -29.87
N SER A 14 17.34 6.32 -29.02
CA SER A 14 16.45 5.99 -27.90
C SER A 14 16.42 7.11 -26.85
N ASN A 15 17.56 7.68 -26.50
CA ASN A 15 17.63 8.79 -25.53
C ASN A 15 16.88 10.04 -26.01
N SER A 16 16.97 10.35 -27.32
CA SER A 16 16.21 11.46 -27.92
C SER A 16 14.69 11.24 -27.83
N LYS A 17 14.22 10.01 -28.13
CA LYS A 17 12.79 9.65 -28.01
C LYS A 17 12.30 9.70 -26.58
N ILE A 18 13.08 9.22 -25.61
CA ILE A 18 12.74 9.28 -24.19
C ILE A 18 12.64 10.74 -23.73
N SER A 19 13.56 11.59 -24.13
CA SER A 19 13.51 13.01 -23.80
C SER A 19 12.27 13.70 -24.39
N GLU A 20 11.91 13.39 -25.62
CA GLU A 20 10.70 13.91 -26.28
C GLU A 20 9.42 13.42 -25.56
N LEU A 21 9.35 12.14 -25.22
CA LEU A 21 8.26 11.56 -24.47
C LEU A 21 8.07 12.28 -23.12
N LYS A 22 9.17 12.44 -22.37
CA LYS A 22 9.14 13.13 -21.06
C LYS A 22 8.66 14.57 -21.18
N LYS A 23 9.13 15.28 -22.19
CA LYS A 23 8.71 16.67 -22.47
C LYS A 23 7.23 16.75 -22.74
N LYS A 24 6.69 15.95 -23.67
CA LYS A 24 5.27 15.92 -24.01
C LYS A 24 4.39 15.52 -22.82
N PHE A 25 4.84 14.53 -22.05
CA PHE A 25 4.13 14.11 -20.85
C PHE A 25 4.10 15.20 -19.79
N THR A 26 5.21 15.91 -19.60
CA THR A 26 5.26 17.07 -18.68
C THR A 26 4.36 18.21 -19.14
N GLU A 27 4.37 18.54 -20.44
CA GLU A 27 3.48 19.54 -21.03
C GLU A 27 2.02 19.16 -20.78
N TYR A 28 1.62 17.92 -21.05
CA TYR A 28 0.28 17.42 -20.76
C TYR A 28 -0.11 17.63 -19.28
N LEU A 29 0.76 17.28 -18.34
CA LEU A 29 0.47 17.43 -16.91
C LEU A 29 0.39 18.90 -16.46
N CYS A 30 1.11 19.80 -17.13
CA CYS A 30 1.03 21.25 -16.87
C CYS A 30 -0.29 21.86 -17.36
N ASP A 31 -0.80 21.33 -18.46
CA ASP A 31 -2.00 21.88 -19.13
C ASP A 31 -3.31 21.43 -18.48
N HIS A 32 -3.26 20.39 -17.63
CA HIS A 32 -4.45 19.84 -16.97
C HIS A 32 -4.43 20.05 -15.45
N THR A 33 -5.63 20.21 -14.89
CA THR A 33 -5.85 20.53 -13.48
C THR A 33 -6.47 19.38 -12.70
N ILE A 34 -6.41 19.47 -11.36
CA ILE A 34 -7.11 18.53 -10.47
C ILE A 34 -8.61 18.51 -10.76
N TYR A 35 -9.21 19.67 -11.07
CA TYR A 35 -10.64 19.80 -11.36
C TYR A 35 -11.10 18.87 -12.49
N GLU A 36 -10.29 18.74 -13.55
CA GLU A 36 -10.60 17.89 -14.69
C GLU A 36 -10.44 16.40 -14.40
N THR A 37 -9.65 16.08 -13.38
CA THR A 37 -9.20 14.70 -13.08
C THR A 37 -10.05 14.03 -12.01
N ILE A 38 -10.61 14.77 -11.05
CA ILE A 38 -11.39 14.19 -9.96
C ILE A 38 -12.79 13.81 -10.47
N PRO A 39 -13.22 12.53 -10.26
CA PRO A 39 -14.59 12.13 -10.56
C PRO A 39 -15.62 12.94 -9.79
N GLU A 40 -16.69 13.40 -10.45
CA GLU A 40 -17.77 14.17 -9.82
C GLU A 40 -18.42 13.47 -8.60
N ASN A 41 -18.43 12.14 -8.59
CA ASN A 41 -19.06 11.30 -7.58
C ASN A 41 -18.06 10.53 -6.73
N MET A 42 -16.90 11.12 -6.42
CA MET A 42 -15.91 10.45 -5.55
C MET A 42 -16.46 10.23 -4.14
N LYS A 43 -16.51 8.97 -3.69
CA LYS A 43 -16.84 8.64 -2.31
C LYS A 43 -15.66 8.92 -1.39
N ILE A 44 -15.91 9.60 -0.28
CA ILE A 44 -14.92 9.91 0.74
C ILE A 44 -15.44 9.38 2.08
N LEU A 45 -14.64 8.57 2.75
CA LEU A 45 -14.90 8.22 4.15
C LEU A 45 -14.35 9.32 5.05
N VAL A 46 -15.18 9.77 5.99
CA VAL A 46 -14.77 10.70 7.05
C VAL A 46 -15.03 10.03 8.38
N PHE A 47 -13.99 9.88 9.18
CA PHE A 47 -14.06 9.32 10.51
C PHE A 47 -13.91 10.41 11.55
N ASN A 48 -14.82 10.46 12.52
CA ASN A 48 -14.54 11.21 13.74
C ASN A 48 -13.37 10.53 14.47
N SER A 49 -12.43 11.32 14.97
CA SER A 49 -11.27 10.81 15.71
C SER A 49 -11.65 9.99 16.97
N ASP A 50 -12.83 10.23 17.52
CA ASP A 50 -13.35 9.47 18.67
C ASP A 50 -14.06 8.15 18.27
N LEU A 51 -14.18 7.84 16.96
CA LEU A 51 -14.77 6.60 16.47
C LEU A 51 -13.90 5.40 16.87
N MET A 52 -14.54 4.28 17.21
CA MET A 52 -13.83 3.04 17.51
C MET A 52 -13.12 2.50 16.26
N ILE A 53 -11.94 1.94 16.44
CA ILE A 53 -11.14 1.37 15.32
C ILE A 53 -11.95 0.30 14.60
N LYS A 54 -12.65 -0.56 15.33
CA LYS A 54 -13.49 -1.62 14.77
C LYS A 54 -14.53 -1.05 13.79
N ASP A 55 -15.29 -0.04 14.21
CA ASP A 55 -16.33 0.58 13.39
C ASP A 55 -15.75 1.22 12.14
N SER A 56 -14.55 1.81 12.25
CA SER A 56 -13.87 2.42 11.10
C SER A 56 -13.41 1.37 10.08
N ILE A 57 -12.96 0.21 10.54
CA ILE A 57 -12.56 -0.90 9.66
C ILE A 57 -13.80 -1.53 9.00
N GLU A 58 -14.89 -1.73 9.75
CA GLU A 58 -16.16 -2.20 9.20
C GLU A 58 -16.69 -1.27 8.10
N ALA A 59 -16.58 0.05 8.30
CA ALA A 59 -16.94 1.03 7.26
C ALA A 59 -16.02 0.94 6.04
N MET A 60 -14.70 0.74 6.22
CA MET A 60 -13.77 0.52 5.12
C MET A 60 -14.14 -0.74 4.31
N ILE A 61 -14.47 -1.83 4.98
CA ILE A 61 -14.88 -3.10 4.34
C ILE A 61 -16.16 -2.88 3.53
N LYS A 62 -17.19 -2.30 4.15
CA LYS A 62 -18.49 -2.09 3.55
C LYS A 62 -18.46 -1.24 2.29
N GLU A 63 -17.65 -0.19 2.29
CA GLU A 63 -17.56 0.76 1.18
C GLU A 63 -16.45 0.43 0.18
N ASP A 64 -15.64 -0.61 0.45
CA ASP A 64 -14.43 -0.99 -0.32
C ASP A 64 -13.43 0.18 -0.47
N ILE A 65 -13.31 1.01 0.59
CA ILE A 65 -12.46 2.19 0.65
C ILE A 65 -11.47 2.05 1.80
N TYR A 66 -10.18 2.01 1.51
CA TYR A 66 -9.11 1.71 2.48
C TYR A 66 -8.39 2.95 3.02
N CYS A 67 -9.07 4.09 3.02
CA CYS A 67 -8.58 5.36 3.55
C CYS A 67 -9.74 6.26 3.94
N GLY A 68 -9.71 6.82 5.14
CA GLY A 68 -10.66 7.83 5.60
C GLY A 68 -9.94 9.07 6.12
N LEU A 69 -10.58 10.23 5.93
CA LEU A 69 -10.18 11.48 6.55
C LEU A 69 -10.52 11.47 8.03
N LEU A 70 -9.63 11.94 8.87
CA LEU A 70 -9.87 12.11 10.30
C LEU A 70 -10.38 13.53 10.60
N TRP A 71 -11.57 13.61 11.14
CA TRP A 71 -12.17 14.85 11.64
C TRP A 71 -12.02 14.93 13.16
N ASP A 72 -11.41 16.00 13.64
CA ASP A 72 -11.36 16.31 15.07
C ASP A 72 -12.49 17.30 15.40
N THR A 73 -13.48 16.83 16.19
CA THR A 73 -14.64 17.64 16.59
C THR A 73 -14.26 18.79 17.51
N LYS A 74 -13.21 18.65 18.32
CA LYS A 74 -12.75 19.69 19.25
C LYS A 74 -12.06 20.83 18.50
N LEU A 75 -11.27 20.46 17.50
CA LEU A 75 -10.53 21.42 16.67
C LEU A 75 -11.35 21.90 15.46
N SER A 76 -12.49 21.25 15.17
CA SER A 76 -13.35 21.50 14.00
C SER A 76 -12.56 21.54 12.69
N LYS A 77 -11.66 20.58 12.51
CA LYS A 77 -10.83 20.47 11.29
C LYS A 77 -10.40 19.04 10.99
N TYR A 78 -9.98 18.80 9.77
CA TYR A 78 -9.31 17.57 9.39
C TYR A 78 -7.89 17.54 9.95
N VAL A 79 -7.52 16.43 10.60
CA VAL A 79 -6.24 16.30 11.31
C VAL A 79 -5.33 15.23 10.73
N GLY A 80 -5.80 14.42 9.79
CA GLY A 80 -4.99 13.36 9.20
C GLY A 80 -5.81 12.37 8.39
N LEU A 81 -5.19 11.23 8.16
CA LEU A 81 -5.78 10.08 7.48
C LEU A 81 -5.70 8.85 8.36
N PHE A 82 -6.71 7.99 8.29
CA PHE A 82 -6.68 6.63 8.80
C PHE A 82 -6.76 5.67 7.61
N THR A 83 -5.79 4.79 7.47
CA THR A 83 -5.57 3.99 6.27
C THR A 83 -5.37 2.52 6.60
N ILE A 84 -5.40 1.66 5.59
CA ILE A 84 -5.05 0.25 5.74
C ILE A 84 -3.63 0.03 6.32
N ARG A 85 -2.70 0.98 6.13
CA ARG A 85 -1.38 0.92 6.76
C ARG A 85 -1.43 1.16 8.27
N ASP A 86 -2.36 1.99 8.73
CA ASP A 86 -2.59 2.20 10.16
C ASP A 86 -3.15 0.93 10.79
N VAL A 87 -4.06 0.24 10.08
CA VAL A 87 -4.59 -1.07 10.50
C VAL A 87 -3.46 -2.11 10.57
N LEU A 88 -2.58 -2.18 9.57
CA LEU A 88 -1.41 -3.05 9.60
C LEU A 88 -0.51 -2.73 10.79
N SER A 89 -0.23 -1.43 11.02
CA SER A 89 0.61 -0.98 12.14
C SER A 89 0.02 -1.41 13.46
N LEU A 90 -1.29 -1.26 13.63
CA LEU A 90 -2.01 -1.71 14.82
C LEU A 90 -1.81 -3.21 15.06
N LEU A 91 -2.01 -4.04 14.04
CA LEU A 91 -1.84 -5.51 14.14
C LEU A 91 -0.42 -5.89 14.56
N ILE A 92 0.59 -5.40 13.83
CA ILE A 92 1.98 -5.79 14.05
C ILE A 92 2.52 -5.26 15.38
N LEU A 93 2.27 -3.98 15.65
CA LEU A 93 2.79 -3.37 16.86
C LEU A 93 2.15 -3.95 18.11
N SER A 94 0.85 -4.19 18.08
CA SER A 94 0.16 -4.82 19.21
C SER A 94 0.64 -6.24 19.46
N TYR A 95 0.77 -7.05 18.41
CA TYR A 95 1.31 -8.40 18.54
C TYR A 95 2.71 -8.40 19.18
N LYS A 96 3.61 -7.53 18.69
CA LYS A 96 4.97 -7.38 19.24
C LYS A 96 4.96 -6.96 20.72
N GLN A 97 4.12 -6.00 21.09
CA GLN A 97 4.06 -5.53 22.48
C GLN A 97 3.47 -6.56 23.43
N ILE A 98 2.41 -7.21 23.01
CA ILE A 98 1.80 -8.29 23.80
C ILE A 98 2.81 -9.42 23.99
N SER A 99 3.54 -9.81 22.94
CA SER A 99 4.59 -10.81 23.02
C SER A 99 5.65 -10.43 24.06
N ASN A 100 6.15 -9.19 24.00
CA ASN A 100 7.12 -8.68 24.96
C ASN A 100 6.59 -8.66 26.40
N TYR A 101 5.35 -8.23 26.58
CA TYR A 101 4.72 -8.18 27.89
C TYR A 101 4.55 -9.58 28.49
N LEU A 102 4.11 -10.54 27.69
CA LEU A 102 3.94 -11.95 28.11
C LEU A 102 5.26 -12.63 28.48
N ASN A 103 6.36 -12.26 27.85
CA ASN A 103 7.68 -12.77 28.18
C ASN A 103 8.18 -12.28 29.55
N ASN A 104 7.80 -11.04 29.90
CA ASN A 104 8.17 -10.42 31.18
C ASN A 104 7.19 -10.78 32.32
N ASN A 105 5.98 -11.26 32.02
CA ASN A 105 4.91 -11.52 32.96
C ASN A 105 4.41 -12.98 32.83
N GLN A 106 4.95 -13.87 33.65
CA GLN A 106 4.64 -15.32 33.60
C GLN A 106 3.23 -15.67 34.08
N ASN A 107 2.56 -14.76 34.78
CA ASN A 107 1.26 -15.02 35.41
C ASN A 107 0.05 -14.89 34.45
N ILE A 108 0.25 -14.39 33.23
CA ILE A 108 -0.81 -14.26 32.24
C ILE A 108 -0.86 -15.54 31.39
N ASN A 109 -1.96 -16.26 31.49
CA ASN A 109 -2.13 -17.58 30.89
C ASN A 109 -3.42 -17.71 30.04
N ASN A 110 -4.23 -16.66 29.94
CA ASN A 110 -5.46 -16.65 29.14
C ASN A 110 -5.80 -15.25 28.61
N LEU A 111 -6.73 -15.21 27.64
CA LEU A 111 -7.13 -13.97 26.96
C LEU A 111 -7.80 -12.97 27.93
N GLU A 112 -8.58 -13.43 28.91
CA GLU A 112 -9.28 -12.57 29.86
C GLU A 112 -8.29 -11.77 30.71
N THR A 113 -7.28 -12.45 31.27
CA THR A 113 -6.23 -11.77 32.06
C THR A 113 -5.39 -10.84 31.21
N LEU A 114 -5.15 -11.17 29.95
CA LEU A 114 -4.49 -10.31 28.99
C LEU A 114 -5.32 -9.06 28.69
N THR A 115 -6.63 -9.21 28.43
CA THR A 115 -7.55 -8.10 28.18
C THR A 115 -7.58 -7.11 29.36
N ASN A 116 -7.58 -7.61 30.58
CA ASN A 116 -7.55 -6.77 31.78
C ASN A 116 -6.24 -5.98 31.91
N SER A 117 -5.16 -6.49 31.35
CA SER A 117 -3.82 -5.83 31.36
C SER A 117 -3.57 -4.96 30.14
N ILE A 118 -4.48 -4.91 29.17
CA ILE A 118 -4.22 -4.29 27.85
C ILE A 118 -3.92 -2.79 27.97
N ASN A 119 -4.59 -2.08 28.87
CA ASN A 119 -4.33 -0.66 29.10
C ASN A 119 -2.94 -0.45 29.69
N GLU A 120 -2.49 -1.27 30.63
CA GLU A 120 -1.14 -1.22 31.18
C GLU A 120 -0.10 -1.49 30.07
N ILE A 121 -0.36 -2.47 29.22
CA ILE A 121 0.50 -2.79 28.08
C ILE A 121 0.64 -1.57 27.16
N PHE A 122 -0.48 -0.91 26.83
CA PHE A 122 -0.49 0.22 25.92
C PHE A 122 -0.04 1.54 26.57
N ASP A 123 -0.32 1.77 27.85
CA ASP A 123 0.13 2.96 28.56
C ASP A 123 1.66 2.95 28.82
N ASN A 124 2.24 1.76 28.97
CA ASN A 124 3.70 1.57 29.06
C ASN A 124 4.38 1.58 27.67
N TRP A 125 3.64 1.76 26.60
CA TRP A 125 4.17 1.90 25.26
C TRP A 125 4.96 3.20 25.13
N LYS A 126 6.25 3.11 25.28
CA LYS A 126 7.18 4.14 24.80
C LYS A 126 7.59 3.68 23.41
N ILE A 127 7.29 4.47 22.40
CA ILE A 127 7.88 4.33 21.07
C ILE A 127 9.41 4.40 21.27
N LYS A 128 10.01 3.25 21.54
CA LYS A 128 11.45 3.10 21.59
C LYS A 128 11.89 2.63 20.22
N ASP A 129 12.64 3.50 19.56
CA ASP A 129 13.53 3.26 18.42
C ASP A 129 13.25 2.06 17.54
N GLU A 130 12.87 2.36 16.29
CA GLU A 130 12.78 1.42 15.15
C GLU A 130 14.08 0.64 14.85
N ASN A 131 15.15 0.88 15.63
CA ASN A 131 16.48 0.28 15.45
C ASN A 131 16.77 -0.93 16.34
N ASN A 132 15.84 -1.39 17.16
CA ASN A 132 16.06 -2.64 17.89
C ASN A 132 15.92 -3.81 16.92
N LYS A 133 17.08 -4.36 16.56
CA LYS A 133 17.25 -5.67 15.93
C LYS A 133 16.58 -6.74 16.79
N MET A 134 15.32 -7.02 16.47
CA MET A 134 14.49 -8.03 17.14
C MET A 134 14.38 -9.31 16.29
N ASP A 135 15.41 -9.59 15.45
CA ASP A 135 15.30 -10.57 14.37
C ASP A 135 15.60 -12.01 14.77
N ILE A 136 16.07 -12.31 15.99
CA ILE A 136 16.59 -13.65 16.29
C ILE A 136 15.89 -14.38 17.46
N GLU A 137 15.20 -13.67 18.36
CA GLU A 137 14.56 -14.34 19.54
C GLU A 137 13.06 -14.64 19.37
N MET A 138 12.48 -14.38 18.18
CA MET A 138 11.03 -14.44 18.02
C MET A 138 10.43 -15.85 17.90
N GLU A 139 11.15 -16.87 17.44
CA GLU A 139 10.54 -18.19 17.22
C GLU A 139 10.17 -18.93 18.52
N GLU A 140 10.97 -18.79 19.59
CA GLU A 140 10.63 -19.38 20.90
C GLU A 140 9.57 -18.56 21.65
N ASN A 141 9.55 -17.24 21.45
CA ASN A 141 8.65 -16.31 22.11
C ASN A 141 7.22 -16.38 21.55
N ASN A 142 7.05 -16.77 20.30
CA ASN A 142 5.74 -16.84 19.64
C ASN A 142 4.83 -17.94 20.23
N LYS A 143 5.37 -19.02 20.79
CA LYS A 143 4.57 -20.12 21.35
C LYS A 143 3.65 -19.69 22.49
N LYS A 144 4.09 -18.75 23.33
CA LYS A 144 3.27 -18.29 24.47
C LYS A 144 2.15 -17.37 24.00
N ILE A 145 2.44 -16.42 23.11
CA ILE A 145 1.40 -15.53 22.58
C ILE A 145 0.37 -16.32 21.76
N ASP A 146 0.82 -17.26 20.91
CA ASP A 146 -0.08 -18.09 20.09
C ASP A 146 -0.94 -19.04 20.93
N SER A 147 -0.54 -19.36 22.16
CA SER A 147 -1.39 -20.13 23.10
C SER A 147 -2.50 -19.29 23.76
N ILE A 148 -2.39 -17.96 23.76
CA ILE A 148 -3.33 -17.03 24.38
C ILE A 148 -4.16 -16.32 23.31
N ILE A 149 -3.52 -15.82 22.25
CA ILE A 149 -4.14 -15.23 21.06
C ILE A 149 -4.14 -16.33 20.00
N THR A 150 -5.20 -17.10 19.98
CA THR A 150 -5.29 -18.30 19.12
C THR A 150 -5.66 -17.98 17.69
N ASN A 151 -6.20 -16.79 17.45
CA ASN A 151 -6.58 -16.31 16.12
C ASN A 151 -6.67 -14.77 16.09
N PHE A 152 -6.88 -14.20 14.90
CA PHE A 152 -6.97 -12.75 14.75
C PHE A 152 -8.15 -12.13 15.50
N ASN A 153 -9.27 -12.82 15.64
CA ASN A 153 -10.42 -12.30 16.41
C ASN A 153 -10.07 -12.10 17.89
N ASP A 154 -9.21 -12.93 18.46
CA ASP A 154 -8.75 -12.73 19.84
C ASP A 154 -7.94 -11.43 19.97
N LEU A 155 -7.10 -11.12 18.97
CA LEU A 155 -6.41 -9.84 18.92
C LEU A 155 -7.38 -8.66 18.75
N PHE A 156 -8.39 -8.81 17.88
CA PHE A 156 -9.36 -7.73 17.63
C PHE A 156 -10.21 -7.40 18.86
N LYS A 157 -10.55 -8.39 19.69
CA LYS A 157 -11.26 -8.16 20.98
C LYS A 157 -10.50 -7.21 21.91
N LEU A 158 -9.15 -7.18 21.81
CA LEU A 158 -8.34 -6.27 22.62
C LEU A 158 -8.51 -4.80 22.21
N PHE A 159 -9.05 -4.54 21.01
CA PHE A 159 -9.29 -3.19 20.48
C PHE A 159 -10.75 -2.76 20.50
N ASP A 160 -11.67 -3.59 21.03
CA ASP A 160 -13.11 -3.28 21.04
C ASP A 160 -13.43 -1.91 21.67
N ASN A 161 -12.59 -1.45 22.61
CA ASN A 161 -12.76 -0.17 23.30
C ASN A 161 -11.66 0.86 22.93
N THR A 162 -10.98 0.68 21.82
CA THR A 162 -9.90 1.60 21.38
C THR A 162 -10.42 2.52 20.28
N SER A 163 -10.38 3.83 20.53
CA SER A 163 -10.73 4.82 19.50
C SER A 163 -9.56 5.08 18.56
N ILE A 164 -9.84 5.68 17.38
CA ILE A 164 -8.80 6.14 16.46
C ILE A 164 -7.87 7.14 17.16
N ASN A 165 -8.42 8.04 17.98
CA ASN A 165 -7.63 9.02 18.74
C ASN A 165 -6.67 8.34 19.72
N ASP A 166 -7.12 7.30 20.44
CA ASP A 166 -6.25 6.53 21.32
C ASP A 166 -5.13 5.85 20.54
N TYR A 167 -5.44 5.31 19.35
CA TYR A 167 -4.44 4.75 18.45
C TYR A 167 -3.41 5.82 18.03
N VAL A 168 -3.87 6.96 17.54
CA VAL A 168 -2.99 8.06 17.10
C VAL A 168 -2.08 8.53 18.23
N LEU A 169 -2.64 8.70 19.45
CA LEU A 169 -1.84 9.16 20.59
C LEU A 169 -0.79 8.15 21.05
N ARG A 170 -1.07 6.87 20.92
CA ARG A 170 -0.23 5.79 21.44
C ARG A 170 0.77 5.25 20.42
N PHE A 171 0.38 5.17 19.15
CA PHE A 171 1.11 4.41 18.11
C PHE A 171 1.69 5.27 16.98
N LYS A 172 1.17 6.47 16.75
CA LYS A 172 1.73 7.38 15.75
C LYS A 172 2.83 8.25 16.34
N ASP A 173 3.98 8.25 15.66
CA ASP A 173 5.09 9.13 16.00
C ASP A 173 4.76 10.56 15.53
N LYS A 174 4.45 11.44 16.48
CA LYS A 174 4.06 12.83 16.19
C LYS A 174 5.13 13.62 15.42
N GLU A 175 6.40 13.20 15.50
CA GLU A 175 7.50 13.88 14.80
C GLU A 175 7.67 13.40 13.36
N LYS A 176 7.20 12.17 13.05
CA LYS A 176 7.30 11.55 11.72
C LYS A 176 5.99 11.61 10.92
N ASP A 177 4.87 11.94 11.57
CA ASP A 177 3.59 12.07 10.88
C ASP A 177 3.59 13.35 10.04
N HIS A 178 3.59 13.18 8.74
CA HIS A 178 3.43 14.29 7.81
C HIS A 178 2.10 15.02 8.08
N PRO A 179 2.11 16.35 8.11
CA PRO A 179 0.87 17.11 8.18
C PRO A 179 -0.03 16.72 7.01
N LEU A 180 -1.33 16.81 7.21
CA LEU A 180 -2.28 16.59 6.12
C LEU A 180 -1.95 17.55 4.97
N ILE A 181 -1.56 17.00 3.83
CA ILE A 181 -1.22 17.77 2.64
C ILE A 181 -2.49 17.91 1.83
N SER A 182 -2.87 19.15 1.54
CA SER A 182 -4.01 19.47 0.68
C SER A 182 -3.62 20.40 -0.46
N LEU A 183 -4.39 20.33 -1.54
CA LEU A 183 -4.29 21.21 -2.69
C LEU A 183 -5.69 21.67 -3.11
N TYR A 184 -5.75 22.81 -3.81
CA TYR A 184 -6.98 23.30 -4.43
C TYR A 184 -7.17 22.72 -5.83
N LEU A 185 -8.42 22.70 -6.28
CA LEU A 185 -8.85 22.15 -7.56
C LEU A 185 -8.15 22.76 -8.80
N ASP A 186 -7.67 24.00 -8.69
CA ASP A 186 -7.03 24.75 -9.78
C ASP A 186 -5.54 24.40 -10.01
N LYS A 187 -4.97 23.52 -9.17
CA LYS A 187 -3.58 23.10 -9.32
C LYS A 187 -3.41 22.14 -10.48
N ASN A 188 -2.30 22.29 -11.23
CA ASN A 188 -1.99 21.41 -12.33
C ASN A 188 -1.47 20.05 -11.85
N LEU A 189 -1.53 19.04 -12.73
CA LEU A 189 -1.17 17.66 -12.38
C LEU A 189 0.33 17.46 -12.17
N GLN A 190 1.19 18.30 -12.76
CA GLN A 190 2.63 18.25 -12.53
C GLN A 190 2.97 18.63 -11.10
N ASP A 191 2.37 19.72 -10.57
CA ASP A 191 2.54 20.12 -9.17
C ASP A 191 2.10 19.02 -8.21
N VAL A 192 0.97 18.35 -8.53
CA VAL A 192 0.46 17.21 -7.76
C VAL A 192 1.49 16.09 -7.69
N LEU A 193 1.98 15.63 -8.85
CA LEU A 193 2.93 14.51 -8.91
C LEU A 193 4.26 14.86 -8.26
N SER A 194 4.73 16.10 -8.42
CA SER A 194 5.93 16.61 -7.74
C SER A 194 5.79 16.57 -6.23
N LEU A 195 4.62 16.97 -5.72
CA LEU A 195 4.33 16.96 -4.28
C LEU A 195 4.19 15.53 -3.73
N ILE A 196 3.52 14.63 -4.45
CA ILE A 196 3.43 13.21 -4.10
C ILE A 196 4.83 12.59 -4.01
N LYS A 197 5.69 12.83 -5.01
CA LYS A 197 7.05 12.29 -5.09
C LYS A 197 7.94 12.84 -3.96
N SER A 198 7.97 14.16 -3.77
CA SER A 198 8.84 14.81 -2.77
C SER A 198 8.49 14.44 -1.34
N ASN A 199 7.19 14.27 -1.03
CA ASN A 199 6.72 13.90 0.31
C ASN A 199 6.58 12.38 0.50
N LYS A 200 6.86 11.56 -0.54
CA LYS A 200 6.72 10.09 -0.50
C LYS A 200 5.33 9.63 -0.03
N ILE A 201 4.29 10.34 -0.44
CA ILE A 201 2.90 10.04 -0.16
C ILE A 201 2.24 9.41 -1.39
N HIS A 202 1.03 8.86 -1.25
CA HIS A 202 0.31 8.24 -2.36
C HIS A 202 -0.96 8.98 -2.75
N ARG A 203 -1.37 9.96 -1.96
CA ARG A 203 -2.59 10.74 -2.16
C ARG A 203 -2.48 12.10 -1.51
N ILE A 204 -3.17 13.07 -2.08
CA ILE A 204 -3.29 14.44 -1.57
C ILE A 204 -4.78 14.73 -1.41
N VAL A 205 -5.13 15.40 -0.32
CA VAL A 205 -6.49 15.87 -0.09
C VAL A 205 -6.77 17.06 -1.01
N VAL A 206 -7.96 17.08 -1.62
CA VAL A 206 -8.37 18.17 -2.48
C VAL A 206 -9.46 18.98 -1.80
N GLU A 207 -9.26 20.28 -1.73
CA GLU A 207 -10.14 21.23 -1.07
C GLU A 207 -10.71 22.25 -2.08
N GLU A 208 -11.91 22.69 -1.80
CA GLU A 208 -12.50 23.84 -2.50
C GLU A 208 -12.07 25.14 -1.84
N GLN A 209 -11.54 26.09 -2.62
CA GLN A 209 -10.98 27.34 -2.11
C GLN A 209 -11.97 28.22 -1.32
N LYS A 210 -13.27 28.20 -1.67
CA LYS A 210 -14.27 29.07 -1.07
C LYS A 210 -14.86 28.55 0.22
N SER A 211 -15.01 27.24 0.33
CA SER A 211 -15.69 26.55 1.45
C SER A 211 -14.72 25.86 2.39
N ASN A 212 -13.47 25.67 2.00
CA ASN A 212 -12.50 24.76 2.65
C ASN A 212 -13.07 23.35 2.87
N SER A 213 -14.08 22.98 2.07
CA SER A 213 -14.62 21.63 2.10
C SER A 213 -13.73 20.69 1.30
N VAL A 214 -13.57 19.46 1.78
CA VAL A 214 -12.86 18.42 1.06
C VAL A 214 -13.77 17.90 -0.06
N THR A 215 -13.26 17.93 -1.29
CA THR A 215 -13.94 17.42 -2.49
C THR A 215 -13.49 16.04 -2.90
N GLY A 216 -12.27 15.61 -2.49
CA GLY A 216 -11.77 14.29 -2.86
C GLY A 216 -10.31 14.06 -2.50
N PHE A 217 -9.77 13.03 -3.14
CA PHE A 217 -8.35 12.73 -3.14
C PHE A 217 -7.83 12.71 -4.56
N ILE A 218 -6.66 13.28 -4.79
CA ILE A 218 -5.92 13.06 -6.02
C ILE A 218 -4.81 12.05 -5.78
N THR A 219 -4.71 11.04 -6.65
CA THR A 219 -3.78 9.91 -6.54
C THR A 219 -3.10 9.64 -7.88
N TYR A 220 -2.07 8.79 -7.88
CA TYR A 220 -1.49 8.28 -9.12
C TYR A 220 -2.53 7.59 -10.00
N GLU A 221 -3.45 6.83 -9.39
CA GLU A 221 -4.50 6.09 -10.09
C GLU A 221 -5.46 7.04 -10.82
N ALA A 222 -5.94 8.09 -10.15
CA ALA A 222 -6.85 9.07 -10.75
C ALA A 222 -6.19 9.81 -11.93
N ILE A 223 -4.92 10.22 -11.77
CA ILE A 223 -4.17 10.87 -12.85
C ILE A 223 -3.95 9.91 -14.02
N PHE A 224 -3.67 8.63 -13.73
CA PHE A 224 -3.47 7.62 -14.74
C PHE A 224 -4.76 7.33 -15.54
N GLU A 225 -5.89 7.19 -14.87
CA GLU A 225 -7.19 6.99 -15.50
C GLU A 225 -7.54 8.15 -16.42
N PHE A 226 -7.42 9.36 -15.92
CA PHE A 226 -7.63 10.58 -16.73
C PHE A 226 -6.72 10.64 -17.96
N PHE A 227 -5.42 10.29 -17.78
CA PHE A 227 -4.45 10.23 -18.89
C PHE A 227 -4.84 9.18 -19.94
N ILE A 228 -5.19 7.97 -19.50
CA ILE A 228 -5.57 6.86 -20.41
C ILE A 228 -6.81 7.20 -21.22
N GLU A 229 -7.81 7.80 -20.59
CA GLU A 229 -9.09 8.14 -21.23
C GLU A 229 -8.98 9.28 -22.24
N ASN A 230 -8.17 10.28 -21.94
CA ASN A 230 -8.21 11.54 -22.68
C ASN A 230 -7.03 11.77 -23.62
N TYR A 231 -5.89 11.13 -23.42
CA TYR A 231 -4.67 11.49 -24.13
C TYR A 231 -3.84 10.33 -24.66
N PHE A 232 -3.92 9.20 -24.03
CA PHE A 232 -3.03 8.06 -24.34
C PHE A 232 -3.10 7.59 -25.81
N SER A 233 -4.29 7.61 -26.43
CA SER A 233 -4.48 7.18 -27.82
C SER A 233 -3.71 8.07 -28.84
N GLU A 234 -3.41 9.30 -28.48
CA GLU A 234 -2.74 10.28 -29.35
C GLU A 234 -1.21 10.20 -29.28
N MET A 235 -0.66 9.48 -28.28
CA MET A 235 0.77 9.39 -28.04
C MET A 235 1.42 8.23 -28.81
N THR A 236 2.13 8.54 -29.87
CA THR A 236 2.94 7.58 -30.63
C THR A 236 4.30 7.29 -30.00
N GLU A 237 4.77 8.16 -29.11
CA GLU A 237 6.08 8.08 -28.46
C GLU A 237 6.20 6.95 -27.44
N PHE A 238 5.07 6.36 -27.02
CA PHE A 238 5.03 5.22 -26.10
C PHE A 238 5.51 3.88 -26.71
N GLU A 239 5.97 3.86 -27.95
CA GLU A 239 6.52 2.66 -28.58
C GLU A 239 7.97 2.35 -28.17
N ILE A 240 8.52 3.07 -27.19
CA ILE A 240 9.82 2.81 -26.59
C ILE A 240 9.76 1.52 -25.77
N LYS A 241 10.78 0.64 -25.95
CA LYS A 241 10.83 -0.62 -25.22
C LYS A 241 11.12 -0.40 -23.74
N LEU A 242 10.48 -1.19 -22.90
CA LEU A 242 10.61 -1.15 -21.44
C LEU A 242 12.08 -1.23 -20.96
N LYS A 243 12.90 -2.06 -21.63
CA LYS A 243 14.33 -2.21 -21.33
C LYS A 243 15.17 -0.98 -21.59
N GLU A 244 14.68 -0.02 -22.38
CA GLU A 244 15.37 1.21 -22.73
C GLU A 244 15.13 2.34 -21.70
N ILE A 245 14.16 2.14 -20.80
CA ILE A 245 13.77 3.13 -19.78
C ILE A 245 14.34 2.71 -18.42
N ASP A 246 15.38 3.40 -17.97
CA ASP A 246 15.97 3.13 -16.67
C ASP A 246 14.99 3.47 -15.52
N GLY A 247 15.03 2.66 -14.46
CA GLY A 247 14.30 2.92 -13.21
C GLY A 247 12.81 2.56 -13.22
N ILE A 248 12.18 2.29 -14.38
CA ILE A 248 10.75 1.95 -14.45
C ILE A 248 10.43 0.57 -13.82
N ILE A 249 11.40 -0.33 -13.81
CA ILE A 249 11.28 -1.66 -13.22
C ILE A 249 12.00 -1.67 -11.86
N THR A 250 11.29 -1.97 -10.80
CA THR A 250 11.89 -2.33 -9.52
C THR A 250 12.42 -3.75 -9.62
N LYS A 251 13.76 -3.89 -9.60
CA LYS A 251 14.46 -5.18 -9.62
C LYS A 251 14.65 -5.70 -8.20
N ASN A 252 14.87 -7.02 -8.07
CA ASN A 252 15.14 -7.67 -6.78
C ASN A 252 14.03 -7.41 -5.74
N ILE A 253 12.78 -7.61 -6.16
CA ILE A 253 11.64 -7.48 -5.27
C ILE A 253 11.69 -8.55 -4.17
N ILE A 254 11.16 -8.19 -3.00
CA ILE A 254 11.06 -9.12 -1.88
C ILE A 254 9.98 -10.15 -2.18
N THR A 255 10.32 -11.41 -2.01
CA THR A 255 9.40 -12.55 -2.17
C THR A 255 9.36 -13.36 -0.87
N LEU A 256 8.33 -14.16 -0.68
CA LEU A 256 8.21 -15.12 0.41
C LEU A 256 7.91 -16.51 -0.15
N ASN A 257 8.24 -17.54 0.61
CA ASN A 257 7.82 -18.90 0.32
C ASN A 257 6.39 -19.11 0.88
N LYS A 258 5.58 -19.92 0.23
CA LYS A 258 4.22 -20.27 0.67
C LYS A 258 4.15 -20.84 2.08
N THR A 259 5.24 -21.45 2.55
CA THR A 259 5.41 -22.01 3.90
C THR A 259 5.81 -20.97 4.95
N ASP A 260 6.17 -19.76 4.55
CA ASP A 260 6.45 -18.65 5.49
C ASP A 260 5.17 -18.26 6.24
N SER A 261 5.32 -17.75 7.47
CA SER A 261 4.19 -17.37 8.32
C SER A 261 3.50 -16.09 7.85
N ILE A 262 2.20 -15.97 8.17
CA ILE A 262 1.43 -14.74 7.98
C ILE A 262 2.12 -13.57 8.70
N PHE A 263 2.62 -13.77 9.93
CA PHE A 263 3.36 -12.74 10.67
C PHE A 263 4.54 -12.19 9.87
N LYS A 264 5.36 -13.06 9.26
CA LYS A 264 6.50 -12.64 8.44
C LYS A 264 6.08 -11.77 7.26
N ALA A 265 4.97 -12.10 6.61
CA ALA A 265 4.43 -11.29 5.53
C ALA A 265 3.96 -9.92 6.01
N LEU A 266 3.19 -9.87 7.10
CA LEU A 266 2.71 -8.63 7.69
C LEU A 266 3.86 -7.74 8.18
N ASP A 267 4.88 -8.34 8.80
CA ASP A 267 6.07 -7.60 9.25
C ASP A 267 6.87 -7.02 8.07
N LEU A 268 6.97 -7.73 6.94
CA LEU A 268 7.58 -7.19 5.72
C LEU A 268 6.77 -6.03 5.13
N PHE A 269 5.44 -6.11 5.09
CA PHE A 269 4.61 -4.98 4.68
C PHE A 269 4.84 -3.75 5.56
N TYR A 270 4.95 -3.96 6.86
CA TYR A 270 5.18 -2.90 7.83
C TYR A 270 6.59 -2.32 7.73
N SER A 271 7.63 -3.16 7.85
CA SER A 271 9.03 -2.74 7.95
C SER A 271 9.60 -2.23 6.62
N LYS A 272 9.20 -2.82 5.48
CA LYS A 272 9.67 -2.43 4.14
C LYS A 272 8.75 -1.45 3.43
N LYS A 273 7.59 -1.13 4.01
CA LYS A 273 6.58 -0.20 3.45
C LYS A 273 6.11 -0.58 2.04
N ILE A 274 6.15 -1.88 1.72
CA ILE A 274 5.67 -2.44 0.45
C ILE A 274 4.17 -2.71 0.51
N SER A 275 3.54 -2.98 -0.62
CA SER A 275 2.08 -3.23 -0.71
C SER A 275 1.73 -4.51 -1.46
N ILE A 276 2.73 -5.27 -1.90
CA ILE A 276 2.59 -6.55 -2.58
C ILE A 276 3.78 -7.43 -2.23
N LEU A 277 3.52 -8.70 -2.02
CA LEU A 277 4.51 -9.77 -1.84
C LEU A 277 4.18 -10.91 -2.81
N PRO A 278 5.02 -11.18 -3.81
CA PRO A 278 4.96 -12.43 -4.56
C PRO A 278 5.29 -13.60 -3.63
N ILE A 279 4.48 -14.63 -3.71
CA ILE A 279 4.61 -15.85 -2.92
C ILE A 279 5.06 -16.98 -3.85
N LEU A 280 6.11 -17.67 -3.47
CA LEU A 280 6.73 -18.71 -4.27
C LEU A 280 6.50 -20.10 -3.67
N ASP A 281 6.45 -21.11 -4.55
CA ASP A 281 6.60 -22.53 -4.24
C ASP A 281 7.88 -23.04 -4.94
N GLY A 282 8.98 -23.03 -4.21
CA GLY A 282 10.30 -23.19 -4.83
C GLY A 282 10.65 -22.01 -5.73
N GLU A 283 10.81 -22.27 -7.04
CA GLU A 283 11.06 -21.22 -8.06
C GLU A 283 9.77 -20.78 -8.79
N GLU A 284 8.66 -21.45 -8.56
CA GLU A 284 7.40 -21.17 -9.22
C GLU A 284 6.58 -20.12 -8.46
N ASN A 285 5.81 -19.33 -9.20
CA ASN A 285 4.89 -18.37 -8.60
C ASN A 285 3.67 -19.11 -8.07
N PHE A 286 3.46 -19.07 -6.74
CA PHE A 286 2.29 -19.61 -6.08
C PHE A 286 1.12 -18.61 -6.09
N GLY A 287 1.41 -17.31 -5.87
CA GLY A 287 0.40 -16.28 -5.80
C GLY A 287 0.94 -14.94 -5.36
N TYR A 288 0.03 -14.04 -4.99
CA TYR A 288 0.36 -12.68 -4.57
C TYR A 288 -0.43 -12.31 -3.33
N PHE A 289 0.26 -11.86 -2.30
CA PHE A 289 -0.33 -11.30 -1.09
C PHE A 289 -0.27 -9.77 -1.18
N TYR A 290 -1.42 -9.10 -1.13
CA TYR A 290 -1.52 -7.64 -1.17
C TYR A 290 -1.78 -7.07 0.23
N LEU A 291 -1.27 -5.88 0.48
CA LEU A 291 -1.51 -5.19 1.75
C LEU A 291 -3.02 -5.06 2.06
N LYS A 292 -3.86 -4.80 1.07
CA LYS A 292 -5.31 -4.67 1.28
C LYS A 292 -5.98 -5.98 1.68
N ASP A 293 -5.37 -7.14 1.41
CA ASP A 293 -5.92 -8.44 1.79
C ASP A 293 -5.95 -8.65 3.30
N ILE A 294 -5.21 -7.85 4.08
CA ILE A 294 -5.28 -7.90 5.56
C ILE A 294 -6.70 -7.62 6.07
N ILE A 295 -7.51 -6.91 5.28
CA ILE A 295 -8.91 -6.66 5.64
C ILE A 295 -9.72 -7.96 5.76
N TYR A 296 -9.31 -9.01 5.02
CA TYR A 296 -9.95 -10.32 5.07
C TYR A 296 -9.89 -10.96 6.47
N PHE A 297 -8.85 -10.65 7.26
CA PHE A 297 -8.75 -11.13 8.64
C PHE A 297 -9.84 -10.57 9.55
N PHE A 298 -10.40 -9.39 9.25
CA PHE A 298 -11.48 -8.79 10.06
C PHE A 298 -12.83 -9.49 9.86
N SER A 299 -13.04 -10.14 8.72
CA SER A 299 -14.24 -10.91 8.45
C SER A 299 -14.07 -12.42 8.71
N ASN A 300 -12.82 -12.92 8.69
CA ASN A 300 -12.50 -14.35 8.79
C ASN A 300 -11.40 -14.65 9.82
N GLY A 301 -11.23 -13.79 10.79
CA GLY A 301 -10.11 -13.84 11.75
C GLY A 301 -10.06 -15.09 12.62
N GLU A 302 -11.19 -15.76 12.85
CA GLU A 302 -11.24 -17.02 13.58
C GLU A 302 -10.53 -18.19 12.89
N LYS A 303 -10.33 -18.09 11.56
CA LYS A 303 -9.69 -19.16 10.76
C LYS A 303 -8.17 -19.13 10.85
N PHE A 304 -7.57 -17.99 11.21
CA PHE A 304 -6.14 -17.73 11.05
C PHE A 304 -5.50 -17.24 12.34
N ASN A 305 -4.22 -17.62 12.51
CA ASN A 305 -3.33 -17.01 13.48
C ASN A 305 -2.03 -16.53 12.79
N PHE A 306 -1.20 -15.82 13.53
CA PHE A 306 0.03 -15.24 12.99
C PHE A 306 1.08 -16.27 12.56
N SER A 307 1.07 -17.47 13.15
CA SER A 307 2.01 -18.58 12.85
C SER A 307 1.54 -19.46 11.70
N ASP A 308 0.29 -19.34 11.24
CA ASP A 308 -0.18 -20.05 10.05
C ASP A 308 0.66 -19.69 8.83
N ASN A 309 0.83 -20.64 7.91
CA ASN A 309 1.52 -20.38 6.65
C ASN A 309 0.65 -19.56 5.68
N ILE A 310 1.33 -18.85 4.78
CA ILE A 310 0.67 -18.00 3.79
C ILE A 310 -0.18 -18.83 2.82
N GLU A 311 0.23 -20.08 2.52
CA GLU A 311 -0.52 -20.99 1.67
C GLU A 311 -1.96 -21.19 2.16
N LYS A 312 -2.13 -21.44 3.47
CA LYS A 312 -3.46 -21.58 4.08
C LYS A 312 -4.33 -20.34 3.87
N PHE A 313 -3.73 -19.15 4.09
CA PHE A 313 -4.43 -17.89 3.93
C PHE A 313 -4.84 -17.62 2.47
N LEU A 314 -3.89 -17.78 1.53
CA LEU A 314 -4.17 -17.51 0.12
C LEU A 314 -5.17 -18.49 -0.48
N ASN A 315 -5.14 -19.77 -0.08
CA ASN A 315 -6.12 -20.74 -0.54
C ASN A 315 -7.52 -20.37 -0.06
N ASP A 316 -7.70 -20.04 1.24
CA ASP A 316 -9.00 -19.62 1.76
C ASP A 316 -9.47 -18.31 1.12
N LEU A 317 -8.58 -17.35 0.91
CA LEU A 317 -8.88 -16.10 0.22
C LEU A 317 -9.35 -16.34 -1.21
N TYR A 318 -8.72 -17.26 -1.95
CA TYR A 318 -9.04 -17.52 -3.34
C TYR A 318 -10.30 -18.38 -3.53
N GLU A 319 -10.63 -19.24 -2.56
CA GLU A 319 -11.84 -20.07 -2.58
C GLU A 319 -13.11 -19.29 -2.23
N ASN A 320 -12.99 -18.26 -1.40
CA ASN A 320 -14.15 -17.52 -0.86
C ASN A 320 -14.46 -16.20 -1.58
N VAL A 321 -13.87 -15.97 -2.73
CA VAL A 321 -14.12 -14.77 -3.51
C VAL A 321 -15.18 -15.00 -4.55
N ASP A 322 -16.18 -14.10 -4.59
CA ASP A 322 -17.22 -14.07 -5.62
C ASP A 322 -16.61 -14.04 -7.01
N ASP A 323 -17.17 -14.85 -7.93
CA ASP A 323 -16.77 -14.93 -9.36
C ASP A 323 -16.81 -13.57 -10.08
N GLU A 324 -17.53 -12.59 -9.53
CA GLU A 324 -17.63 -11.22 -10.07
C GLU A 324 -16.43 -10.32 -9.75
N LYS A 325 -15.62 -10.66 -8.74
CA LYS A 325 -14.38 -9.92 -8.43
C LYS A 325 -13.17 -10.77 -8.84
N PRO A 326 -12.34 -10.33 -9.81
CA PRO A 326 -11.14 -11.09 -10.20
C PRO A 326 -10.11 -11.06 -9.04
N LEU A 327 -10.26 -12.01 -8.12
CA LEU A 327 -9.31 -12.25 -7.05
C LEU A 327 -8.51 -13.51 -7.37
N GLY A 328 -7.34 -13.63 -6.78
CA GLY A 328 -6.40 -14.69 -7.09
C GLY A 328 -5.32 -14.24 -8.07
N ASN A 329 -4.73 -15.17 -8.78
CA ASN A 329 -3.65 -14.92 -9.75
C ASN A 329 -4.04 -13.99 -10.91
N LYS A 330 -5.34 -13.69 -11.09
CA LYS A 330 -5.88 -12.77 -12.12
C LYS A 330 -5.78 -11.29 -11.75
N ARG A 331 -5.39 -10.95 -10.52
CA ARG A 331 -5.27 -9.56 -10.04
C ARG A 331 -4.03 -8.84 -10.58
N ILE A 332 -3.06 -9.58 -11.12
CA ILE A 332 -1.83 -9.05 -11.66
C ILE A 332 -1.59 -9.61 -13.05
N ILE A 333 -0.96 -8.80 -13.89
CA ILE A 333 -0.59 -9.18 -15.25
C ILE A 333 0.92 -9.34 -15.31
N GLU A 334 1.36 -10.45 -15.91
CA GLU A 334 2.76 -10.71 -16.18
C GLU A 334 3.14 -10.18 -17.56
N VAL A 335 4.24 -9.43 -17.60
CA VAL A 335 4.77 -8.82 -18.83
C VAL A 335 6.24 -9.19 -19.01
N ASN A 336 6.80 -8.93 -20.20
CA ASN A 336 8.20 -9.19 -20.49
C ASN A 336 8.97 -7.88 -20.81
N TYR A 337 10.29 -7.94 -20.78
CA TYR A 337 11.19 -6.81 -21.01
C TYR A 337 11.14 -6.24 -22.44
N GLU A 338 10.68 -7.02 -23.41
CA GLU A 338 10.63 -6.60 -24.83
C GLU A 338 9.38 -5.81 -25.17
N MET A 339 8.40 -5.77 -24.26
CA MET A 339 7.19 -4.94 -24.43
C MET A 339 7.57 -3.46 -24.49
N ASN A 340 6.82 -2.70 -25.29
CA ASN A 340 6.92 -1.25 -25.32
C ASN A 340 6.08 -0.62 -24.19
N LEU A 341 6.36 0.64 -23.88
CA LEU A 341 5.66 1.36 -22.82
C LEU A 341 4.15 1.47 -23.09
N LYS A 342 3.73 1.54 -24.35
CA LYS A 342 2.33 1.54 -24.72
C LYS A 342 1.61 0.29 -24.19
N ASN A 343 2.14 -0.90 -24.52
CA ASN A 343 1.58 -2.16 -24.02
C ASN A 343 1.61 -2.26 -22.49
N ILE A 344 2.62 -1.67 -21.83
CA ILE A 344 2.67 -1.60 -20.37
C ILE A 344 1.50 -0.78 -19.82
N PHE A 345 1.22 0.40 -20.39
CA PHE A 345 0.11 1.24 -19.94
C PHE A 345 -1.26 0.57 -20.26
N GLU A 346 -1.40 -0.06 -21.41
CA GLU A 346 -2.60 -0.84 -21.75
C GLU A 346 -2.84 -1.99 -20.76
N ASN A 347 -1.80 -2.78 -20.45
CA ASN A 347 -1.91 -3.84 -19.44
C ASN A 347 -2.21 -3.29 -18.06
N MET A 348 -1.62 -2.15 -17.71
CA MET A 348 -1.84 -1.50 -16.43
C MET A 348 -3.27 -0.95 -16.31
N SER A 349 -3.88 -0.48 -17.41
CA SER A 349 -5.25 0.03 -17.42
C SER A 349 -6.30 -1.05 -17.16
N ILE A 350 -6.04 -2.30 -17.54
CA ILE A 350 -6.93 -3.43 -17.28
C ILE A 350 -6.57 -4.23 -16.02
N CYS A 351 -5.40 -3.97 -15.42
CA CYS A 351 -4.94 -4.63 -14.21
C CYS A 351 -5.62 -4.01 -12.98
N PRO A 352 -6.41 -4.76 -12.20
CA PRO A 352 -7.13 -4.22 -11.04
C PRO A 352 -6.22 -3.53 -10.00
N GLU A 353 -5.01 -4.04 -9.84
CA GLU A 353 -4.06 -3.52 -8.85
C GLU A 353 -3.14 -2.42 -9.40
N ARG A 354 -3.26 -2.08 -10.68
CA ARG A 354 -2.38 -1.12 -11.37
C ARG A 354 -0.89 -1.43 -11.13
N LYS A 355 -0.55 -2.72 -11.11
CA LYS A 355 0.80 -3.26 -10.91
C LYS A 355 1.04 -4.41 -11.87
N LEU A 356 2.24 -4.47 -12.44
CA LEU A 356 2.61 -5.52 -13.39
C LEU A 356 3.87 -6.23 -12.88
N ILE A 357 3.90 -7.55 -13.07
CA ILE A 357 5.11 -8.36 -12.81
C ILE A 357 5.88 -8.51 -14.12
N VAL A 358 7.16 -8.19 -14.06
CA VAL A 358 8.08 -8.42 -15.20
C VAL A 358 8.86 -9.69 -14.93
N LYS A 359 8.77 -10.64 -15.86
CA LYS A 359 9.56 -11.87 -15.81
C LYS A 359 10.72 -11.84 -16.82
N ASP A 360 11.91 -12.26 -16.37
CA ASP A 360 13.11 -12.46 -17.17
C ASP A 360 13.83 -13.73 -16.66
N GLY A 361 13.46 -14.88 -17.22
CA GLY A 361 13.85 -16.17 -16.66
C GLY A 361 13.36 -16.32 -15.22
N ASN A 362 14.28 -16.57 -14.29
CA ASN A 362 13.99 -16.69 -12.86
C ASN A 362 13.96 -15.34 -12.12
N LYS A 363 14.21 -14.22 -12.81
CA LYS A 363 14.19 -12.89 -12.21
C LYS A 363 12.79 -12.30 -12.29
N ILE A 364 12.32 -11.78 -11.17
CA ILE A 364 11.03 -11.11 -11.05
C ILE A 364 11.27 -9.63 -10.76
N GLY A 365 10.62 -8.77 -11.52
CA GLY A 365 10.57 -7.33 -11.31
C GLY A 365 9.15 -6.85 -11.16
N LEU A 366 8.98 -5.62 -10.66
CA LEU A 366 7.68 -4.98 -10.43
C LEU A 366 7.64 -3.63 -11.13
N ILE A 367 6.54 -3.36 -11.83
CA ILE A 367 6.19 -2.03 -12.34
C ILE A 367 4.97 -1.53 -11.59
N THR A 368 5.02 -0.29 -11.11
CA THR A 368 3.91 0.40 -10.46
C THR A 368 3.64 1.75 -11.14
N LEU A 369 2.48 2.35 -10.93
CA LEU A 369 2.19 3.69 -11.44
C LEU A 369 3.22 4.72 -10.96
N SER A 370 3.65 4.64 -9.70
CA SER A 370 4.70 5.52 -9.19
C SER A 370 6.04 5.35 -9.91
N ASN A 371 6.41 4.12 -10.30
CA ASN A 371 7.59 3.91 -11.14
C ASN A 371 7.43 4.57 -12.51
N CYS A 372 6.28 4.37 -13.17
CA CYS A 372 5.98 4.97 -14.46
C CYS A 372 6.08 6.49 -14.40
N PHE A 373 5.29 7.12 -13.53
CA PHE A 373 5.25 8.57 -13.42
C PHE A 373 6.58 9.18 -12.98
N ASN A 374 7.23 8.62 -11.96
CA ASN A 374 8.49 9.17 -11.44
C ASN A 374 9.64 9.10 -12.46
N ASN A 375 9.59 8.16 -13.40
CA ASN A 375 10.61 8.05 -14.46
C ASN A 375 10.26 8.82 -15.75
N LEU A 376 8.98 9.15 -15.94
CA LEU A 376 8.52 10.00 -17.04
C LEU A 376 8.54 11.49 -16.70
N LEU A 377 8.61 11.84 -15.42
CA LEU A 377 8.74 13.21 -14.97
C LEU A 377 10.21 13.62 -14.94
N ASP A 378 10.54 14.69 -15.60
CA ASP A 378 11.84 15.40 -15.48
C ASP A 378 11.82 16.29 -14.22
N ILE A 379 11.79 15.68 -13.01
CA ILE A 379 11.78 16.40 -11.72
C ILE A 379 12.95 15.91 -10.88
#